data_d4aeaaa6a4b441bc54ef229991e2b4f0
#
_entry.id   d4aeaaa6a4b441bc54ef229991e2b4f0
#
_cell.length_a   1.000
_cell.length_b   1.000
_cell.length_c   1.000
_cell.angle_alpha   90.00
_cell.angle_beta   90.00
_cell.angle_gamma   90.00
#
_symmetry.space_group_name_H-M   'P 1'
#
loop_
_entity.id
_entity.type
_entity.pdbx_description
1 polymer ?
#
loop_
_entity_poly.entity_id
_entity_poly.type
_entity_poly.pdbx_seq_one_letter_code
_entity_poly.pdbx_strand_id
1 'polypeptide(L)'
;KELKLENKDRQLVYDLKKKNILIIKELKNGLEISSKSHIGVVQFANFTVKILPKFALKPTSLPKIIAYSYDLDDVTLPSSEINFESDENYLIDILIFFFIRKCQNLLRSGLLKSYILYENDSKFLRGKLLIQKQIIHNIQHRPLFACEFDELEYNNIENQILLYTLKQSYRLTQSDSLRKDIRILIRQFSDRVDEKIISSNDFNSVTYNRLNKHYESIHDLCKIIISKTGISNFYESKKHVGTSFFVDMNLIFEKFVTRLFKDFYNSEYFVEDQKNKKAWITDE
;
A
#
# COMPACT_ATOMS: atom_id res chain seq x y z
N LYS A 1 -16.18 34.57 -6.26
CA LYS A 1 -14.84 34.49 -6.91
C LYS A 1 -14.95 33.44 -8.01
N GLU A 2 -14.64 33.82 -9.26
CA GLU A 2 -14.55 32.86 -10.35
C GLU A 2 -13.39 31.90 -10.09
N LEU A 3 -13.68 30.61 -10.08
CA LEU A 3 -12.64 29.54 -9.97
C LEU A 3 -11.97 29.43 -11.35
N LYS A 4 -10.66 29.67 -11.40
CA LYS A 4 -9.86 29.54 -12.62
C LYS A 4 -8.62 28.69 -12.33
N LEU A 5 -8.23 27.86 -13.31
CA LEU A 5 -7.00 27.09 -13.25
C LEU A 5 -5.79 27.99 -13.55
N GLU A 6 -4.74 27.84 -12.78
CA GLU A 6 -3.46 28.49 -13.10
C GLU A 6 -2.65 27.60 -14.07
N ASN A 7 -1.68 28.24 -14.75
CA ASN A 7 -0.81 27.50 -15.69
C ASN A 7 -0.07 26.32 -15.03
N LYS A 8 0.26 26.44 -13.73
CA LYS A 8 0.90 25.38 -12.97
C LYS A 8 0.00 24.18 -12.68
N ASP A 9 -1.33 24.37 -12.73
CA ASP A 9 -2.30 23.30 -12.48
C ASP A 9 -2.57 22.44 -13.72
N ARG A 10 -2.19 22.91 -14.92
CA ARG A 10 -2.50 22.22 -16.19
C ARG A 10 -1.90 20.81 -16.28
N GLN A 11 -0.68 20.65 -15.78
CA GLN A 11 -0.05 19.34 -15.77
C GLN A 11 -0.81 18.37 -14.85
N LEU A 12 -1.23 18.84 -13.67
CA LEU A 12 -2.05 18.05 -12.74
C LEU A 12 -3.38 17.64 -13.37
N VAL A 13 -4.08 18.58 -14.02
CA VAL A 13 -5.33 18.31 -14.72
C VAL A 13 -5.15 17.25 -15.82
N TYR A 14 -4.06 17.35 -16.59
CA TYR A 14 -3.73 16.35 -17.62
C TYR A 14 -3.49 14.96 -17.01
N ASP A 15 -2.70 14.86 -15.93
CA ASP A 15 -2.37 13.62 -15.27
C ASP A 15 -3.60 12.95 -14.62
N LEU A 16 -4.46 13.77 -13.98
CA LEU A 16 -5.72 13.30 -13.41
C LEU A 16 -6.68 12.78 -14.50
N LYS A 17 -6.74 13.45 -15.65
CA LYS A 17 -7.53 13.00 -16.80
C LYS A 17 -6.96 11.72 -17.40
N LYS A 18 -5.64 11.64 -17.61
CA LYS A 18 -4.95 10.44 -18.14
C LYS A 18 -5.17 9.21 -17.25
N LYS A 19 -5.15 9.39 -15.93
CA LYS A 19 -5.41 8.34 -14.94
C LYS A 19 -6.92 8.07 -14.74
N ASN A 20 -7.79 8.76 -15.48
CA ASN A 20 -9.25 8.63 -15.40
C ASN A 20 -9.82 8.88 -13.99
N ILE A 21 -9.15 9.72 -13.19
CA ILE A 21 -9.54 10.05 -11.81
C ILE A 21 -10.54 11.19 -11.81
N LEU A 22 -10.18 12.31 -12.48
CA LEU A 22 -10.96 13.53 -12.50
C LEU A 22 -10.85 14.17 -13.88
N ILE A 23 -11.97 14.65 -14.39
CA ILE A 23 -12.04 15.42 -15.64
C ILE A 23 -12.45 16.83 -15.28
N ILE A 24 -11.61 17.80 -15.65
CA ILE A 24 -11.88 19.22 -15.43
C ILE A 24 -11.90 19.89 -16.80
N LYS A 25 -12.96 20.64 -17.07
CA LYS A 25 -13.13 21.47 -18.26
C LYS A 25 -13.31 22.93 -17.85
N GLU A 26 -12.56 23.80 -18.48
CA GLU A 26 -12.74 25.24 -18.33
C GLU A 26 -13.94 25.70 -19.17
N LEU A 27 -14.90 26.32 -18.54
CA LEU A 27 -16.05 26.96 -19.16
C LEU A 27 -15.89 28.50 -19.10
N LYS A 28 -16.68 29.18 -19.87
CA LYS A 28 -16.64 30.67 -19.95
C LYS A 28 -16.86 31.33 -18.58
N ASN A 29 -17.67 30.70 -17.71
CA ASN A 29 -18.05 31.24 -16.40
C ASN A 29 -17.66 30.34 -15.22
N GLY A 30 -16.62 29.46 -15.37
CA GLY A 30 -16.19 28.60 -14.29
C GLY A 30 -15.57 27.26 -14.74
N LEU A 31 -15.63 26.27 -13.87
CA LEU A 31 -15.06 24.94 -14.10
C LEU A 31 -16.16 23.88 -14.05
N GLU A 32 -16.20 23.00 -15.04
CA GLU A 32 -16.97 21.75 -14.96
C GLU A 32 -16.06 20.65 -14.43
N ILE A 33 -16.43 20.05 -13.32
CA ILE A 33 -15.64 19.01 -12.66
C ILE A 33 -16.47 17.73 -12.62
N SER A 34 -15.93 16.64 -13.17
CA SER A 34 -16.57 15.32 -13.12
C SER A 34 -15.61 14.25 -12.63
N SER A 35 -16.06 13.42 -11.70
CA SER A 35 -15.37 12.26 -11.16
C SER A 35 -16.12 10.99 -11.55
N LYS A 36 -15.42 9.86 -11.72
CA LYS A 36 -16.06 8.55 -11.96
C LYS A 36 -16.18 7.78 -10.65
N SER A 37 -15.21 6.92 -10.37
CA SER A 37 -15.22 6.00 -9.22
C SER A 37 -14.33 6.44 -8.07
N HIS A 38 -13.62 7.56 -8.22
CA HIS A 38 -12.63 7.99 -7.24
C HIS A 38 -13.22 8.98 -6.24
N ILE A 39 -12.86 8.78 -4.98
CA ILE A 39 -13.09 9.71 -3.87
C ILE A 39 -11.74 10.23 -3.38
N GLY A 40 -11.71 11.42 -2.81
CA GLY A 40 -10.46 11.99 -2.32
C GLY A 40 -10.41 13.50 -2.36
N VAL A 41 -9.19 14.01 -2.26
CA VAL A 41 -8.91 15.45 -2.23
C VAL A 41 -7.82 15.77 -3.23
N VAL A 42 -7.98 16.87 -3.95
CA VAL A 42 -6.93 17.46 -4.77
C VAL A 42 -6.84 18.96 -4.51
N GLN A 43 -5.62 19.39 -4.25
CA GLN A 43 -5.33 20.80 -4.06
C GLN A 43 -4.77 21.41 -5.35
N PHE A 44 -5.45 22.42 -5.84
CA PHE A 44 -4.99 23.32 -6.90
C PHE A 44 -4.37 24.58 -6.28
N ALA A 45 -3.79 25.42 -7.11
CA ALA A 45 -3.13 26.63 -6.67
C ALA A 45 -4.02 27.56 -5.81
N ASN A 46 -5.30 27.69 -6.18
CA ASN A 46 -6.23 28.66 -5.59
C ASN A 46 -7.46 28.05 -4.93
N PHE A 47 -7.64 26.72 -5.04
CA PHE A 47 -8.79 26.01 -4.46
C PHE A 47 -8.50 24.54 -4.27
N THR A 48 -9.29 23.90 -3.41
CA THR A 48 -9.24 22.46 -3.14
C THR A 48 -10.54 21.82 -3.63
N VAL A 49 -10.44 20.69 -4.30
CA VAL A 49 -11.59 19.85 -4.69
C VAL A 49 -11.64 18.64 -3.82
N LYS A 50 -12.74 18.47 -3.07
CA LYS A 50 -13.02 17.30 -2.26
C LYS A 50 -14.13 16.49 -2.92
N ILE A 51 -13.88 15.22 -3.19
CA ILE A 51 -14.82 14.29 -3.79
C ILE A 51 -15.26 13.30 -2.72
N LEU A 52 -16.53 13.34 -2.37
CA LEU A 52 -17.12 12.50 -1.34
C LEU A 52 -17.84 11.29 -1.96
N PRO A 53 -17.95 10.16 -1.25
CA PRO A 53 -18.70 9.01 -1.70
C PRO A 53 -20.22 9.32 -1.73
N LYS A 54 -20.91 8.86 -2.77
CA LYS A 54 -22.36 9.11 -2.95
C LYS A 54 -23.23 8.51 -1.85
N PHE A 55 -22.77 7.44 -1.19
CA PHE A 55 -23.54 6.68 -0.19
C PHE A 55 -23.09 6.92 1.26
N ALA A 56 -22.24 7.91 1.49
CA ALA A 56 -21.81 8.26 2.86
C ALA A 56 -22.94 8.94 3.64
N LEU A 57 -23.95 8.16 4.03
CA LEU A 57 -25.04 8.63 4.88
C LEU A 57 -24.55 8.98 6.31
N LYS A 58 -23.45 8.37 6.76
CA LYS A 58 -22.80 8.65 8.05
C LYS A 58 -21.28 8.63 7.88
N PRO A 59 -20.53 9.51 8.57
CA PRO A 59 -19.07 9.56 8.49
C PRO A 59 -18.38 8.21 8.80
N THR A 60 -18.97 7.40 9.65
CA THR A 60 -18.47 6.09 10.05
C THR A 60 -18.72 4.96 9.03
N SER A 61 -19.50 5.20 7.98
CA SER A 61 -19.87 4.13 7.02
C SER A 61 -18.70 3.71 6.15
N LEU A 62 -17.95 4.66 5.62
CA LEU A 62 -16.80 4.37 4.76
C LEU A 62 -15.66 3.61 5.48
N PRO A 63 -15.22 4.02 6.69
CA PRO A 63 -14.27 3.24 7.47
C PRO A 63 -14.70 1.81 7.72
N LYS A 64 -15.99 1.58 8.02
CA LYS A 64 -16.53 0.24 8.24
C LYS A 64 -16.49 -0.62 6.96
N ILE A 65 -16.83 -0.03 5.81
CA ILE A 65 -16.73 -0.71 4.52
C ILE A 65 -15.28 -1.08 4.24
N ILE A 66 -14.33 -0.16 4.45
CA ILE A 66 -12.91 -0.44 4.29
C ILE A 66 -12.44 -1.53 5.25
N ALA A 67 -12.79 -1.43 6.54
CA ALA A 67 -12.44 -2.43 7.54
C ALA A 67 -12.93 -3.82 7.14
N TYR A 68 -14.19 -3.94 6.77
CA TYR A 68 -14.76 -5.19 6.31
C TYR A 68 -14.09 -5.71 5.03
N SER A 69 -13.87 -4.85 4.03
CA SER A 69 -13.25 -5.24 2.74
C SER A 69 -11.83 -5.79 2.87
N TYR A 70 -11.07 -5.34 3.89
CA TYR A 70 -9.66 -5.70 4.10
C TYR A 70 -9.42 -6.61 5.29
N ASP A 71 -10.48 -7.27 5.80
CA ASP A 71 -10.38 -8.22 6.92
C ASP A 71 -9.78 -7.57 8.19
N LEU A 72 -10.41 -6.47 8.61
CA LEU A 72 -9.99 -5.62 9.72
C LEU A 72 -11.05 -5.54 10.82
N ASP A 73 -11.92 -6.56 10.92
CA ASP A 73 -13.07 -6.55 11.84
C ASP A 73 -12.66 -6.41 13.30
N ASP A 74 -11.47 -6.90 13.65
CA ASP A 74 -10.90 -6.80 15.00
C ASP A 74 -10.43 -5.38 15.36
N VAL A 75 -10.46 -4.45 14.39
CA VAL A 75 -9.96 -3.09 14.60
C VAL A 75 -11.10 -2.17 15.00
N THR A 76 -11.19 -1.86 16.29
CA THR A 76 -12.11 -0.82 16.78
C THR A 76 -11.69 0.54 16.25
N LEU A 77 -12.62 1.21 15.56
CA LEU A 77 -12.41 2.60 15.15
C LEU A 77 -12.32 3.50 16.39
N PRO A 78 -11.35 4.41 16.46
CA PRO A 78 -11.31 5.38 17.54
C PRO A 78 -12.55 6.26 17.47
N SER A 79 -13.33 6.25 18.55
CA SER A 79 -14.62 6.95 18.62
C SER A 79 -14.50 8.48 18.78
N SER A 80 -13.29 9.02 18.99
CA SER A 80 -13.12 10.41 19.44
C SER A 80 -11.95 11.21 18.83
N GLU A 81 -11.01 10.58 18.11
CA GLU A 81 -9.78 11.30 17.71
C GLU A 81 -9.72 11.70 16.23
N ILE A 82 -10.63 11.22 15.40
CA ILE A 82 -10.66 11.56 13.98
C ILE A 82 -11.96 12.29 13.71
N ASN A 83 -11.89 13.62 13.64
CA ASN A 83 -13.01 14.46 13.20
C ASN A 83 -13.22 14.26 11.70
N PHE A 84 -14.12 13.36 11.38
CA PHE A 84 -14.38 12.84 10.03
C PHE A 84 -14.95 13.86 9.04
N GLU A 85 -15.42 15.01 9.48
CA GLU A 85 -16.12 15.97 8.62
C GLU A 85 -15.29 17.16 8.17
N SER A 86 -14.21 17.50 8.89
CA SER A 86 -13.45 18.73 8.65
C SER A 86 -12.05 18.51 8.06
N ASP A 87 -11.53 17.29 8.08
CA ASP A 87 -10.12 17.06 7.74
C ASP A 87 -9.94 16.68 6.26
N GLU A 88 -9.12 17.44 5.53
CA GLU A 88 -8.81 17.18 4.12
C GLU A 88 -8.07 15.84 3.93
N ASN A 89 -7.38 15.37 4.95
CA ASN A 89 -6.56 14.14 4.92
C ASN A 89 -7.27 12.89 5.50
N TYR A 90 -8.52 13.00 5.85
CA TYR A 90 -9.32 11.97 6.48
C TYR A 90 -9.17 10.56 5.87
N LEU A 91 -9.29 10.45 4.54
CA LEU A 91 -9.24 9.16 3.85
C LEU A 91 -7.88 8.47 3.98
N ILE A 92 -6.81 9.23 3.86
CA ILE A 92 -5.46 8.68 3.97
C ILE A 92 -5.16 8.27 5.41
N ASP A 93 -5.60 9.06 6.38
CA ASP A 93 -5.37 8.77 7.79
C ASP A 93 -6.12 7.53 8.25
N ILE A 94 -7.33 7.27 7.73
CA ILE A 94 -8.04 5.99 7.95
C ILE A 94 -7.25 4.80 7.39
N LEU A 95 -6.81 4.88 6.15
CA LEU A 95 -6.05 3.78 5.54
C LEU A 95 -4.74 3.54 6.28
N ILE A 96 -4.05 4.61 6.67
CA ILE A 96 -2.83 4.54 7.48
C ILE A 96 -3.12 3.94 8.86
N PHE A 97 -4.21 4.33 9.51
CA PHE A 97 -4.62 3.76 10.78
C PHE A 97 -4.82 2.24 10.69
N PHE A 98 -5.57 1.77 9.69
CA PHE A 98 -5.75 0.34 9.48
C PHE A 98 -4.44 -0.37 9.16
N PHE A 99 -3.60 0.23 8.34
CA PHE A 99 -2.28 -0.32 8.02
C PHE A 99 -1.40 -0.46 9.28
N ILE A 100 -1.36 0.56 10.15
CA ILE A 100 -0.66 0.52 11.44
C ILE A 100 -1.16 -0.66 12.29
N ARG A 101 -2.48 -0.82 12.42
CA ARG A 101 -3.07 -1.90 13.22
C ARG A 101 -2.69 -3.28 12.70
N LYS A 102 -2.72 -3.47 11.37
CA LYS A 102 -2.26 -4.71 10.74
C LYS A 102 -0.76 -4.96 11.00
N CYS A 103 0.08 -3.94 10.87
CA CYS A 103 1.51 -4.06 11.19
C CYS A 103 1.75 -4.44 12.66
N GLN A 104 1.01 -3.84 13.59
CA GLN A 104 1.08 -4.17 15.02
C GLN A 104 0.68 -5.64 15.28
N ASN A 105 -0.38 -6.11 14.62
CA ASN A 105 -0.81 -7.50 14.73
C ASN A 105 0.23 -8.47 14.15
N LEU A 106 0.82 -8.15 12.99
CA LEU A 106 1.92 -8.94 12.41
C LEU A 106 3.14 -9.03 13.32
N LEU A 107 3.52 -7.93 13.97
CA LEU A 107 4.63 -7.95 14.92
C LEU A 107 4.35 -8.83 16.15
N ARG A 108 3.10 -8.88 16.61
CA ARG A 108 2.68 -9.73 17.73
C ARG A 108 2.65 -11.20 17.36
N SER A 109 2.15 -11.54 16.18
CA SER A 109 2.10 -12.93 15.67
C SER A 109 3.44 -13.41 15.12
N GLY A 110 4.38 -12.52 14.87
CA GLY A 110 5.69 -12.78 14.28
C GLY A 110 5.71 -12.43 12.79
N LEU A 111 6.79 -11.75 12.37
CA LEU A 111 7.04 -11.45 10.97
C LEU A 111 7.41 -12.72 10.20
N LEU A 112 7.06 -12.76 8.93
CA LEU A 112 7.45 -13.82 8.00
C LEU A 112 8.98 -13.92 7.92
N LYS A 113 9.49 -15.14 7.98
CA LYS A 113 10.88 -15.46 7.67
C LYS A 113 10.95 -16.22 6.36
N SER A 114 11.98 -15.93 5.59
CA SER A 114 12.29 -16.65 4.35
C SER A 114 13.73 -17.12 4.36
N TYR A 115 14.00 -18.26 3.71
CA TYR A 115 15.37 -18.68 3.46
C TYR A 115 15.98 -17.79 2.39
N ILE A 116 17.12 -17.17 2.74
CA ILE A 116 17.91 -16.32 1.84
C ILE A 116 19.22 -17.05 1.61
N LEU A 117 19.53 -17.26 0.32
CA LEU A 117 20.78 -17.91 -0.09
C LEU A 117 21.94 -16.92 0.00
N TYR A 118 22.96 -17.28 0.74
CA TYR A 118 24.19 -16.51 0.88
C TYR A 118 25.35 -17.24 0.27
N GLU A 119 26.18 -16.52 -0.45
CA GLU A 119 27.51 -16.95 -0.89
C GLU A 119 28.56 -16.10 -0.17
N ASN A 120 29.13 -16.60 0.91
CA ASN A 120 30.08 -15.85 1.73
C ASN A 120 31.29 -16.69 2.11
N ASP A 121 32.43 -15.99 2.31
CA ASP A 121 33.63 -16.58 2.87
C ASP A 121 33.50 -16.74 4.39
N SER A 122 33.78 -17.94 4.90
CA SER A 122 33.65 -18.25 6.33
C SER A 122 34.90 -18.94 6.86
N LYS A 123 35.19 -18.76 8.14
CA LYS A 123 36.26 -19.51 8.83
C LYS A 123 35.91 -20.99 9.05
N PHE A 124 34.66 -21.33 8.98
CA PHE A 124 34.16 -22.69 9.15
C PHE A 124 33.34 -23.09 7.92
N LEU A 125 33.39 -24.36 7.55
CA LEU A 125 32.55 -24.89 6.49
C LEU A 125 31.08 -24.81 6.93
N ARG A 126 30.28 -24.14 6.07
CA ARG A 126 28.85 -23.92 6.32
C ARG A 126 28.08 -24.17 5.03
N GLY A 127 27.09 -25.05 5.08
CA GLY A 127 26.33 -25.40 3.88
C GLY A 127 27.20 -26.10 2.83
N LYS A 128 27.14 -25.63 1.59
CA LYS A 128 27.83 -26.22 0.43
C LYS A 128 29.11 -25.43 0.12
N LEU A 129 30.21 -26.18 -0.10
CA LEU A 129 31.46 -25.57 -0.52
C LEU A 129 31.43 -25.21 -2.00
N LEU A 130 31.73 -23.97 -2.32
CA LEU A 130 31.85 -23.47 -3.69
C LEU A 130 33.26 -23.80 -4.23
N ILE A 131 33.43 -24.98 -4.83
CA ILE A 131 34.73 -25.55 -5.22
C ILE A 131 35.55 -24.56 -6.10
N GLN A 132 34.93 -23.91 -7.08
CA GLN A 132 35.65 -22.98 -7.97
C GLN A 132 36.21 -21.78 -7.20
N LYS A 133 35.46 -21.18 -6.30
CA LYS A 133 35.93 -20.08 -5.45
C LYS A 133 36.97 -20.57 -4.43
N GLN A 134 36.79 -21.79 -3.91
CA GLN A 134 37.74 -22.39 -2.96
C GLN A 134 39.11 -22.64 -3.56
N ILE A 135 39.21 -23.07 -4.82
CA ILE A 135 40.49 -23.24 -5.51
C ILE A 135 41.25 -21.90 -5.53
N ILE A 136 40.57 -20.80 -5.80
CA ILE A 136 41.18 -19.46 -5.80
C ILE A 136 41.69 -19.09 -4.41
N HIS A 137 40.89 -19.37 -3.35
CA HIS A 137 41.31 -19.16 -1.95
C HIS A 137 42.55 -19.96 -1.59
N ASN A 138 42.63 -21.20 -2.02
CA ASN A 138 43.77 -22.07 -1.77
C ASN A 138 45.04 -21.56 -2.48
N ILE A 139 44.93 -21.12 -3.74
CA ILE A 139 46.06 -20.48 -4.50
C ILE A 139 46.52 -19.20 -3.80
N GLN A 140 45.57 -18.42 -3.25
CA GLN A 140 45.89 -17.18 -2.54
C GLN A 140 46.27 -17.39 -1.07
N HIS A 141 46.39 -18.63 -0.60
CA HIS A 141 46.67 -18.99 0.79
C HIS A 141 45.71 -18.32 1.80
N ARG A 142 44.42 -18.12 1.44
CA ARG A 142 43.42 -17.58 2.33
C ARG A 142 42.83 -18.71 3.19
N PRO A 143 42.89 -18.63 4.53
CA PRO A 143 42.33 -19.66 5.42
C PRO A 143 40.80 -19.48 5.59
N LEU A 144 40.08 -19.45 4.47
CA LEU A 144 38.63 -19.26 4.43
C LEU A 144 37.98 -20.29 3.51
N PHE A 145 36.76 -20.68 3.84
CA PHE A 145 35.91 -21.53 3.03
C PHE A 145 34.91 -20.69 2.25
N ALA A 146 34.89 -20.84 0.93
CA ALA A 146 33.86 -20.24 0.08
C ALA A 146 32.59 -21.07 0.19
N CYS A 147 31.61 -20.59 0.92
CA CYS A 147 30.39 -21.31 1.29
C CYS A 147 29.14 -20.74 0.63
N GLU A 148 28.23 -21.64 0.26
CA GLU A 148 26.85 -21.35 -0.11
C GLU A 148 25.94 -21.96 0.96
N PHE A 149 25.09 -21.13 1.59
CA PHE A 149 24.19 -21.60 2.65
C PHE A 149 22.94 -20.75 2.73
N ASP A 150 21.85 -21.35 3.20
CA ASP A 150 20.60 -20.67 3.46
C ASP A 150 20.55 -20.15 4.89
N GLU A 151 20.09 -18.93 5.06
CA GLU A 151 19.76 -18.33 6.35
C GLU A 151 18.29 -17.98 6.43
N LEU A 152 17.64 -18.26 7.56
CA LEU A 152 16.23 -17.95 7.78
C LEU A 152 16.10 -16.55 8.37
N GLU A 153 15.75 -15.57 7.53
CA GLU A 153 15.78 -14.16 7.87
C GLU A 153 14.42 -13.45 7.68
N TYR A 154 14.29 -12.32 8.36
CA TYR A 154 13.15 -11.40 8.20
C TYR A 154 13.29 -10.47 7.01
N ASN A 155 14.50 -10.33 6.44
CA ASN A 155 14.81 -9.39 5.36
C ASN A 155 14.35 -9.93 4.00
N ASN A 156 13.04 -10.10 3.84
CA ASN A 156 12.38 -10.55 2.61
C ASN A 156 11.53 -9.45 2.00
N ILE A 157 11.09 -9.65 0.76
CA ILE A 157 10.34 -8.66 -0.01
C ILE A 157 9.01 -8.30 0.66
N GLU A 158 8.35 -9.26 1.32
CA GLU A 158 7.09 -9.06 2.01
C GLU A 158 7.24 -8.03 3.13
N ASN A 159 8.26 -8.19 3.97
CA ASN A 159 8.53 -7.26 5.08
C ASN A 159 9.12 -5.93 4.59
N GLN A 160 9.92 -5.92 3.51
CA GLN A 160 10.45 -4.71 2.90
C GLN A 160 9.33 -3.81 2.36
N ILE A 161 8.27 -4.38 1.77
CA ILE A 161 7.07 -3.65 1.35
C ILE A 161 6.43 -2.94 2.54
N LEU A 162 6.31 -3.60 3.69
CA LEU A 162 5.73 -3.01 4.89
C LEU A 162 6.58 -1.84 5.42
N LEU A 163 7.89 -2.04 5.53
CA LEU A 163 8.79 -1.00 6.01
C LEU A 163 8.78 0.24 5.11
N TYR A 164 8.82 0.03 3.79
CA TYR A 164 8.73 1.12 2.82
C TYR A 164 7.41 1.88 2.96
N THR A 165 6.29 1.13 3.07
CA THR A 165 4.96 1.75 3.23
C THR A 165 4.84 2.52 4.53
N LEU A 166 5.41 2.04 5.65
CA LEU A 166 5.47 2.78 6.91
C LEU A 166 6.18 4.13 6.73
N LYS A 167 7.31 4.16 6.04
CA LYS A 167 8.06 5.40 5.77
C LYS A 167 7.27 6.36 4.88
N GLN A 168 6.57 5.85 3.87
CA GLN A 168 5.68 6.68 3.05
C GLN A 168 4.48 7.20 3.84
N SER A 169 3.86 6.38 4.67
CA SER A 169 2.75 6.76 5.54
C SER A 169 3.13 7.88 6.50
N TYR A 170 4.36 7.86 7.04
CA TYR A 170 4.87 8.93 7.90
C TYR A 170 4.93 10.29 7.20
N ARG A 171 5.22 10.30 5.89
CA ARG A 171 5.26 11.52 5.09
C ARG A 171 3.86 12.02 4.71
N LEU A 172 2.91 11.09 4.52
CA LEU A 172 1.56 11.40 4.05
C LEU A 172 0.66 11.93 5.16
N THR A 173 0.73 11.34 6.37
CA THR A 173 -0.16 11.74 7.48
C THR A 173 0.29 13.05 8.11
N GLN A 174 -0.69 13.86 8.52
CA GLN A 174 -0.47 15.06 9.35
C GLN A 174 -0.85 14.82 10.82
N SER A 175 -1.45 13.67 11.14
CA SER A 175 -1.83 13.31 12.50
C SER A 175 -0.61 12.98 13.36
N ASP A 176 -0.38 13.72 14.43
CA ASP A 176 0.74 13.48 15.36
C ASP A 176 0.62 12.13 16.06
N SER A 177 -0.59 11.69 16.37
CA SER A 177 -0.84 10.38 16.96
C SER A 177 -0.39 9.25 16.01
N LEU A 178 -0.81 9.29 14.75
CA LEU A 178 -0.40 8.30 13.75
C LEU A 178 1.12 8.35 13.49
N ARG A 179 1.71 9.54 13.43
CA ARG A 179 3.17 9.70 13.28
C ARG A 179 3.95 9.06 14.41
N LYS A 180 3.45 9.17 15.64
CA LYS A 180 4.06 8.53 16.81
C LYS A 180 4.05 7.01 16.67
N ASP A 181 2.91 6.43 16.33
CA ASP A 181 2.76 4.97 16.15
C ASP A 181 3.64 4.47 14.99
N ILE A 182 3.65 5.18 13.87
CA ILE A 182 4.49 4.84 12.72
C ILE A 182 5.98 4.84 13.08
N ARG A 183 6.47 5.83 13.84
CA ARG A 183 7.88 5.88 14.26
C ARG A 183 8.29 4.67 15.09
N ILE A 184 7.42 4.23 15.98
CA ILE A 184 7.66 3.02 16.79
C ILE A 184 7.77 1.81 15.87
N LEU A 185 6.82 1.65 14.92
CA LEU A 185 6.83 0.54 13.97
C LEU A 185 8.06 0.57 13.06
N ILE A 186 8.41 1.73 12.49
CA ILE A 186 9.61 1.87 11.65
C ILE A 186 10.84 1.36 12.40
N ARG A 187 11.02 1.75 13.66
CA ARG A 187 12.15 1.29 14.47
C ARG A 187 12.15 -0.24 14.61
N GLN A 188 11.01 -0.82 15.00
CA GLN A 188 10.88 -2.26 15.19
C GLN A 188 11.13 -3.08 13.91
N PHE A 189 10.72 -2.55 12.75
CA PHE A 189 10.98 -3.18 11.46
C PHE A 189 12.43 -3.00 11.02
N SER A 190 13.00 -1.79 11.16
CA SER A 190 14.37 -1.48 10.71
C SER A 190 15.45 -2.24 11.49
N ASP A 191 15.14 -2.75 12.68
CA ASP A 191 16.04 -3.63 13.43
C ASP A 191 16.24 -5.00 12.76
N ARG A 192 15.39 -5.38 11.77
CA ARG A 192 15.33 -6.73 11.19
C ARG A 192 15.20 -6.75 9.66
N VAL A 193 14.86 -5.64 9.05
CA VAL A 193 14.50 -5.53 7.63
C VAL A 193 15.23 -4.34 7.03
N ASP A 194 15.92 -4.57 5.91
CA ASP A 194 16.62 -3.53 5.18
C ASP A 194 15.63 -2.68 4.38
N GLU A 195 16.00 -1.40 4.21
CA GLU A 195 15.21 -0.49 3.41
C GLU A 195 15.39 -0.78 1.92
N LYS A 196 14.27 -0.95 1.21
CA LYS A 196 14.22 -1.07 -0.23
C LYS A 196 13.17 -0.12 -0.79
N ILE A 197 13.50 0.56 -1.90
CA ILE A 197 12.49 1.31 -2.66
C ILE A 197 11.60 0.31 -3.40
N ILE A 198 10.30 0.38 -3.14
CA ILE A 198 9.31 -0.56 -3.66
C ILE A 198 8.66 0.00 -4.92
N SER A 199 8.65 -0.80 -5.96
CA SER A 199 7.98 -0.57 -7.25
C SER A 199 6.75 -1.47 -7.42
N SER A 200 5.94 -1.22 -8.46
CA SER A 200 4.82 -2.11 -8.80
C SER A 200 5.27 -3.54 -9.12
N ASN A 201 6.46 -3.72 -9.68
CA ASN A 201 7.00 -5.05 -10.01
C ASN A 201 7.31 -5.86 -8.76
N ASP A 202 7.71 -5.21 -7.66
CA ASP A 202 7.99 -5.90 -6.40
C ASP A 202 6.74 -6.56 -5.82
N PHE A 203 5.57 -5.95 -5.97
CA PHE A 203 4.30 -6.57 -5.58
C PHE A 203 3.94 -7.78 -6.44
N ASN A 204 4.30 -7.77 -7.72
CA ASN A 204 4.03 -8.89 -8.64
C ASN A 204 4.98 -10.08 -8.38
N SER A 205 6.13 -9.84 -7.75
CA SER A 205 7.10 -10.89 -7.39
C SER A 205 6.68 -11.67 -6.13
N VAL A 206 5.76 -11.14 -5.32
CA VAL A 206 5.25 -11.83 -4.14
C VAL A 206 4.26 -12.91 -4.56
N THR A 207 4.57 -14.16 -4.19
CA THR A 207 3.67 -15.30 -4.39
C THR A 207 3.06 -15.70 -3.06
N TYR A 208 1.73 -15.61 -2.94
CA TYR A 208 1.04 -15.97 -1.71
C TYR A 208 0.77 -17.47 -1.65
N ASN A 209 1.15 -18.08 -0.54
CA ASN A 209 0.91 -19.48 -0.20
C ASN A 209 0.31 -19.57 1.21
N ARG A 210 0.12 -20.78 1.72
CA ARG A 210 -0.46 -21.00 3.05
C ARG A 210 0.30 -20.28 4.19
N LEU A 211 1.62 -20.08 4.05
CA LEU A 211 2.44 -19.47 5.10
C LEU A 211 2.36 -17.95 5.13
N ASN A 212 2.21 -17.30 3.98
CA ASN A 212 2.21 -15.84 3.87
C ASN A 212 0.88 -15.26 3.38
N LYS A 213 -0.18 -16.05 3.24
CA LYS A 213 -1.49 -15.59 2.77
C LYS A 213 -2.06 -14.42 3.60
N HIS A 214 -1.77 -14.40 4.89
CA HIS A 214 -2.19 -13.32 5.79
C HIS A 214 -1.53 -11.96 5.48
N TYR A 215 -0.45 -11.93 4.66
CA TYR A 215 0.17 -10.70 4.16
C TYR A 215 -0.61 -10.09 2.99
N GLU A 216 -1.44 -10.86 2.28
CA GLU A 216 -2.14 -10.39 1.09
C GLU A 216 -3.00 -9.15 1.37
N SER A 217 -3.82 -9.18 2.40
CA SER A 217 -4.71 -8.07 2.75
C SER A 217 -3.95 -6.80 3.17
N ILE A 218 -2.82 -6.93 3.86
CA ILE A 218 -2.01 -5.77 4.24
C ILE A 218 -1.20 -5.22 3.05
N HIS A 219 -0.72 -6.08 2.16
CA HIS A 219 -0.05 -5.65 0.93
C HIS A 219 -1.00 -4.91 -0.02
N ASP A 220 -2.29 -5.24 -0.03
CA ASP A 220 -3.28 -4.49 -0.78
C ASP A 220 -3.47 -3.07 -0.23
N LEU A 221 -3.46 -2.89 1.10
CA LEU A 221 -3.41 -1.55 1.70
C LEU A 221 -2.11 -0.82 1.30
N CYS A 222 -0.97 -1.51 1.32
CA CYS A 222 0.29 -0.95 0.86
C CYS A 222 0.23 -0.46 -0.58
N LYS A 223 -0.36 -1.23 -1.50
CA LYS A 223 -0.56 -0.83 -2.91
C LYS A 223 -1.33 0.49 -3.00
N ILE A 224 -2.42 0.62 -2.23
CA ILE A 224 -3.23 1.85 -2.21
C ILE A 224 -2.40 3.03 -1.69
N ILE A 225 -1.70 2.88 -0.58
CA ILE A 225 -0.91 3.95 0.03
C ILE A 225 0.24 4.36 -0.89
N ILE A 226 1.02 3.40 -1.43
CA ILE A 226 2.18 3.66 -2.29
C ILE A 226 1.77 4.24 -3.65
N SER A 227 0.67 3.77 -4.24
CA SER A 227 0.20 4.31 -5.54
C SER A 227 -0.08 5.82 -5.49
N LYS A 228 -0.26 6.37 -4.30
CA LYS A 228 -0.55 7.79 -4.06
C LYS A 228 0.70 8.64 -3.92
N THR A 229 1.81 8.07 -3.39
CA THR A 229 3.08 8.80 -3.31
C THR A 229 3.63 9.14 -4.70
N GLY A 230 3.33 8.32 -5.73
CA GLY A 230 3.70 8.59 -7.11
C GLY A 230 3.04 9.85 -7.72
N ILE A 231 1.91 10.32 -7.17
CA ILE A 231 1.27 11.58 -7.61
C ILE A 231 1.87 12.76 -6.86
N SER A 232 2.16 12.61 -5.56
CA SER A 232 2.76 13.68 -4.75
C SER A 232 4.22 13.96 -5.15
N ASN A 233 5.02 12.93 -5.49
CA ASN A 233 6.43 13.09 -5.85
C ASN A 233 6.64 13.91 -7.15
N PHE A 234 5.66 13.98 -8.05
CA PHE A 234 5.74 14.86 -9.22
C PHE A 234 5.66 16.36 -8.86
N TYR A 235 5.18 16.68 -7.65
CA TYR A 235 4.98 18.07 -7.18
C TYR A 235 5.98 18.52 -6.13
N GLU A 236 6.68 17.60 -5.43
CA GLU A 236 7.73 17.94 -4.44
C GLU A 236 8.91 18.71 -5.06
N SER A 237 9.12 18.63 -6.38
CA SER A 237 10.15 19.40 -7.07
C SER A 237 9.86 20.90 -7.17
N LYS A 238 8.66 21.37 -6.84
CA LYS A 238 8.28 22.80 -6.89
C LYS A 238 7.40 23.19 -5.69
N LYS A 239 8.01 23.41 -4.53
CA LYS A 239 7.55 24.27 -3.38
C LYS A 239 6.03 24.46 -3.11
N HIS A 240 5.15 23.56 -3.53
CA HIS A 240 3.73 23.64 -3.18
C HIS A 240 3.31 22.31 -2.55
N VAL A 241 3.17 22.35 -1.24
CA VAL A 241 2.72 21.25 -0.38
C VAL A 241 1.21 21.11 -0.52
N GLY A 242 0.78 20.47 -1.60
CA GLY A 242 -0.62 20.09 -1.77
C GLY A 242 -0.70 18.56 -1.86
N THR A 243 -1.22 17.92 -0.83
CA THR A 243 -1.38 16.46 -0.80
C THR A 243 -2.62 16.09 -1.61
N SER A 244 -2.43 15.63 -2.85
CA SER A 244 -3.53 15.06 -3.63
C SER A 244 -3.64 13.57 -3.34
N PHE A 245 -4.79 13.13 -2.86
CA PHE A 245 -5.04 11.74 -2.52
C PHE A 245 -6.39 11.26 -3.06
N PHE A 246 -6.40 10.13 -3.74
CA PHE A 246 -7.61 9.53 -4.30
C PHE A 246 -7.66 8.03 -4.02
N VAL A 247 -8.84 7.52 -3.80
CA VAL A 247 -9.12 6.08 -3.66
C VAL A 247 -10.15 5.67 -4.69
N ASP A 248 -9.87 4.58 -5.40
CA ASP A 248 -10.85 4.00 -6.31
C ASP A 248 -11.87 3.17 -5.52
N MET A 249 -13.09 3.66 -5.49
CA MET A 249 -14.20 3.01 -4.80
C MET A 249 -14.62 1.69 -5.45
N ASN A 250 -14.33 1.49 -6.74
CA ASN A 250 -14.62 0.21 -7.39
C ASN A 250 -13.81 -0.92 -6.75
N LEU A 251 -12.52 -0.67 -6.47
CA LEU A 251 -11.66 -1.67 -5.81
C LEU A 251 -12.13 -2.01 -4.40
N ILE A 252 -12.54 -0.99 -3.64
CA ILE A 252 -13.08 -1.20 -2.29
C ILE A 252 -14.39 -1.97 -2.35
N PHE A 253 -15.29 -1.56 -3.26
CA PHE A 253 -16.59 -2.18 -3.41
C PHE A 253 -16.49 -3.63 -3.90
N GLU A 254 -15.60 -3.91 -4.84
CA GLU A 254 -15.33 -5.25 -5.33
C GLU A 254 -14.88 -6.17 -4.18
N LYS A 255 -13.89 -5.74 -3.39
CA LYS A 255 -13.44 -6.50 -2.23
C LYS A 255 -14.54 -6.68 -1.17
N PHE A 256 -15.35 -5.63 -0.96
CA PHE A 256 -16.49 -5.70 -0.06
C PHE A 256 -17.50 -6.78 -0.50
N VAL A 257 -17.87 -6.78 -1.78
CA VAL A 257 -18.81 -7.74 -2.34
C VAL A 257 -18.22 -9.15 -2.34
N THR A 258 -16.98 -9.31 -2.75
CA THR A 258 -16.29 -10.61 -2.72
C THR A 258 -16.27 -11.20 -1.32
N ARG A 259 -15.94 -10.40 -0.31
CA ARG A 259 -15.93 -10.87 1.07
C ARG A 259 -17.34 -11.21 1.55
N LEU A 260 -18.33 -10.37 1.24
CA LEU A 260 -19.73 -10.64 1.55
C LEU A 260 -20.18 -12.00 1.01
N PHE A 261 -19.83 -12.31 -0.24
CA PHE A 261 -20.16 -13.60 -0.85
C PHE A 261 -19.38 -14.75 -0.19
N LYS A 262 -18.11 -14.56 0.16
CA LYS A 262 -17.33 -15.57 0.90
C LYS A 262 -17.96 -15.88 2.24
N ASP A 263 -18.37 -14.86 3.00
CA ASP A 263 -18.97 -15.04 4.34
C ASP A 263 -20.35 -15.71 4.25
N PHE A 264 -21.15 -15.42 3.21
CA PHE A 264 -22.48 -16.01 3.05
C PHE A 264 -22.48 -17.42 2.43
N TYR A 265 -21.56 -17.73 1.53
CA TYR A 265 -21.58 -18.97 0.73
C TYR A 265 -20.39 -19.90 0.98
N ASN A 266 -19.63 -19.66 2.04
CA ASN A 266 -18.35 -20.34 2.34
C ASN A 266 -18.48 -21.88 2.52
N SER A 267 -19.70 -22.43 2.67
CA SER A 267 -19.94 -23.86 2.82
C SER A 267 -20.36 -24.57 1.53
N GLU A 268 -20.83 -23.85 0.51
CA GLU A 268 -21.43 -24.46 -0.69
C GLU A 268 -20.73 -24.08 -2.00
N TYR A 269 -20.06 -22.92 -2.06
CA TYR A 269 -19.47 -22.39 -3.29
C TYR A 269 -18.08 -21.83 -3.07
N PHE A 270 -17.20 -22.04 -4.07
CA PHE A 270 -15.87 -21.46 -4.08
C PHE A 270 -15.92 -20.06 -4.71
N VAL A 271 -15.76 -19.03 -3.89
CA VAL A 271 -15.77 -17.62 -4.33
C VAL A 271 -14.34 -17.14 -4.54
N GLU A 272 -13.99 -16.81 -5.79
CA GLU A 272 -12.70 -16.21 -6.16
C GLU A 272 -12.86 -14.76 -6.60
N ASP A 273 -11.86 -13.93 -6.29
CA ASP A 273 -11.71 -12.61 -6.88
C ASP A 273 -11.39 -12.72 -8.37
N GLN A 274 -11.75 -11.69 -9.13
CA GLN A 274 -11.58 -11.53 -10.59
C GLN A 274 -10.57 -12.48 -11.22
N LYS A 275 -11.05 -13.61 -11.74
CA LYS A 275 -10.29 -14.34 -12.75
C LYS A 275 -10.72 -13.82 -14.13
N ASN A 276 -9.77 -13.27 -14.89
CA ASN A 276 -9.92 -12.95 -16.33
C ASN A 276 -10.09 -14.26 -17.15
N LYS A 277 -11.02 -15.13 -16.77
CA LYS A 277 -11.47 -16.25 -17.57
C LYS A 277 -12.75 -15.83 -18.25
N LYS A 278 -12.73 -15.73 -19.57
CA LYS A 278 -13.96 -15.74 -20.37
C LYS A 278 -14.69 -17.04 -20.04
N ALA A 279 -15.70 -16.97 -19.17
CA ALA A 279 -16.63 -18.07 -19.00
C ALA A 279 -17.50 -18.11 -20.26
N TRP A 280 -17.34 -19.14 -21.09
CA TRP A 280 -18.32 -19.50 -22.09
C TRP A 280 -19.39 -20.27 -21.31
N ILE A 281 -20.56 -19.68 -21.21
CA ILE A 281 -21.77 -20.42 -20.80
C ILE A 281 -22.13 -21.26 -22.03
N THR A 282 -21.87 -22.54 -21.97
CA THR A 282 -22.47 -23.50 -22.89
C THR A 282 -23.82 -23.86 -22.29
N ASP A 283 -24.90 -23.36 -22.89
CA ASP A 283 -26.24 -23.89 -22.65
C ASP A 283 -26.24 -25.34 -23.15
N GLU A 284 -26.42 -26.31 -22.22
CA GLU A 284 -26.90 -27.65 -22.54
C GLU A 284 -28.41 -27.71 -22.36
#